data_bc40abe1bab36662538886cb5ebb22e7
#
_entry.id   bc40abe1bab36662538886cb5ebb22e7
#
_cell.length_a   1.000
_cell.length_b   1.000
_cell.length_c   1.000
_cell.angle_alpha   90.00
_cell.angle_beta   90.00
_cell.angle_gamma   90.00
#
_symmetry.space_group_name_H-M   'P 1'
#
loop_
_entity.id
_entity.type
_entity.pdbx_description
1 polymer ?
#
loop_
_entity_poly.entity_id
_entity_poly.type
_entity_poly.pdbx_seq_one_letter_code
_entity_poly.pdbx_strand_id
1 'polypeptide(L)'
;MQAVQTFGRKKTATAVVYCTNGTGLIKLNGTPIDQVESGTLKMKLMEPLLLIGEDVMNKLNLRIRVNGGGHVSQIYAIRQAIAKAVVAYYQKYVDEEAKSEIKAKLMGYDRTLLVADPRRMEPKKFGGRGARVRRQMSYR
;
A
#
# COMPACT_ATOMS: atom_id res chain seq x y z
N MET A 1 -24.39 0.61 -6.92
CA MET A 1 -23.16 -0.17 -6.86
C MET A 1 -22.30 0.30 -5.70
N GLN A 2 -21.90 -0.61 -4.84
CA GLN A 2 -21.07 -0.27 -3.69
C GLN A 2 -19.59 -0.33 -4.09
N ALA A 3 -18.97 0.81 -4.17
CA ALA A 3 -17.58 0.91 -4.62
C ALA A 3 -16.84 2.00 -3.84
N VAL A 4 -15.55 1.77 -3.60
CA VAL A 4 -14.65 2.72 -2.95
C VAL A 4 -13.32 2.69 -3.69
N GLN A 5 -12.69 3.85 -3.81
CA GLN A 5 -11.38 3.98 -4.41
C GLN A 5 -10.44 4.63 -3.41
N THR A 6 -9.29 4.01 -3.19
CA THR A 6 -8.26 4.52 -2.28
C THR A 6 -6.90 4.47 -2.95
N PHE A 7 -5.95 5.17 -2.36
CA PHE A 7 -4.57 5.12 -2.85
C PHE A 7 -3.61 4.94 -1.69
N GLY A 8 -2.44 4.38 -2.01
CA GLY A 8 -1.32 4.28 -1.08
C GLY A 8 -0.05 4.74 -1.77
N ARG A 9 0.86 5.31 -1.00
CA ARG A 9 2.13 5.81 -1.52
C ARG A 9 3.29 5.39 -0.64
N LYS A 10 4.40 5.08 -1.30
CA LYS A 10 5.69 4.87 -0.64
C LYS A 10 6.76 5.49 -1.53
N LYS A 11 7.40 6.56 -1.05
CA LYS A 11 8.36 7.34 -1.85
C LYS A 11 7.69 7.79 -3.15
N THR A 12 8.16 7.35 -4.31
CA THR A 12 7.58 7.72 -5.60
C THR A 12 6.58 6.70 -6.15
N ALA A 13 6.42 5.56 -5.49
CA ALA A 13 5.45 4.55 -5.89
C ALA A 13 4.04 4.96 -5.45
N THR A 14 3.08 4.80 -6.35
CA THR A 14 1.67 5.08 -6.08
C THR A 14 0.84 3.87 -6.48
N ALA A 15 0.01 3.40 -5.57
CA ALA A 15 -0.93 2.31 -5.82
C ALA A 15 -2.36 2.82 -5.63
N VAL A 16 -3.24 2.44 -6.54
CA VAL A 16 -4.66 2.79 -6.47
C VAL A 16 -5.45 1.49 -6.41
N VAL A 17 -6.37 1.40 -5.45
CA VAL A 17 -7.23 0.24 -5.28
C VAL A 17 -8.68 0.65 -5.51
N TYR A 18 -9.35 -0.07 -6.38
CA TYR A 18 -10.78 0.03 -6.59
C TYR A 18 -11.44 -1.18 -5.94
N CYS A 19 -12.18 -0.93 -4.89
CA CYS A 19 -12.80 -1.97 -4.06
C CYS A 19 -14.31 -2.00 -4.31
N THR A 20 -14.83 -3.16 -4.68
CA THR A 20 -16.26 -3.35 -4.91
C THR A 20 -16.75 -4.58 -4.16
N ASN A 21 -18.05 -4.70 -4.01
CA ASN A 21 -18.68 -5.91 -3.49
C ASN A 21 -18.49 -7.04 -4.49
N GLY A 22 -18.06 -8.21 -4.04
CA GLY A 22 -17.78 -9.32 -4.95
C GLY A 22 -17.46 -10.63 -4.26
N THR A 23 -16.59 -11.40 -4.87
CA THR A 23 -16.34 -12.81 -4.51
C THR A 23 -14.95 -13.11 -3.99
N GLY A 24 -14.14 -12.09 -3.73
CA GLY A 24 -12.79 -12.30 -3.22
C GLY A 24 -11.70 -12.25 -4.27
N LEU A 25 -12.00 -11.73 -5.45
CA LEU A 25 -11.05 -11.63 -6.54
C LEU A 25 -10.14 -10.42 -6.34
N ILE A 26 -8.82 -10.65 -6.31
CA ILE A 26 -7.81 -9.60 -6.15
C ILE A 26 -6.87 -9.65 -7.34
N LYS A 27 -6.80 -8.57 -8.10
CA LYS A 27 -5.93 -8.47 -9.27
C LYS A 27 -5.01 -7.26 -9.16
N LEU A 28 -3.74 -7.47 -9.45
CA LEU A 28 -2.74 -6.43 -9.53
C LEU A 28 -2.31 -6.24 -10.98
N ASN A 29 -2.62 -5.07 -11.57
CA ASN A 29 -2.34 -4.76 -12.97
C ASN A 29 -2.84 -5.85 -13.93
N GLY A 30 -4.01 -6.43 -13.62
CA GLY A 30 -4.60 -7.48 -14.44
C GLY A 30 -4.15 -8.89 -14.14
N THR A 31 -3.19 -9.09 -13.24
CA THR A 31 -2.65 -10.39 -12.83
C THR A 31 -3.15 -10.76 -11.44
N PRO A 32 -3.58 -12.01 -11.20
CA PRO A 32 -3.97 -12.41 -9.84
C PRO A 32 -2.82 -12.19 -8.85
N ILE A 33 -3.17 -11.76 -7.63
CA ILE A 33 -2.17 -11.37 -6.63
C ILE A 33 -1.23 -12.51 -6.25
N ASP A 34 -1.71 -13.75 -6.32
CA ASP A 34 -0.90 -14.92 -5.97
C ASP A 34 0.26 -15.15 -6.92
N GLN A 35 0.19 -14.61 -8.12
CA GLN A 35 1.19 -14.82 -9.17
C GLN A 35 2.17 -13.65 -9.29
N VAL A 36 1.97 -12.59 -8.53
CA VAL A 36 2.71 -11.34 -8.72
C VAL A 36 4.12 -11.42 -8.19
N GLU A 37 4.31 -12.07 -7.05
CA GLU A 37 5.58 -12.02 -6.36
C GLU A 37 5.84 -13.32 -5.62
N SER A 38 7.09 -13.55 -5.23
CA SER A 38 7.49 -14.71 -4.45
C SER A 38 8.40 -14.30 -3.30
N GLY A 39 8.54 -15.17 -2.29
CA GLY A 39 9.41 -14.93 -1.16
C GLY A 39 8.91 -13.88 -0.18
N THR A 40 9.84 -13.13 0.39
CA THR A 40 9.55 -12.16 1.46
C THR A 40 8.60 -11.06 1.01
N LEU A 41 8.76 -10.57 -0.21
CA LEU A 41 7.90 -9.49 -0.73
C LEU A 41 6.45 -9.95 -0.89
N LYS A 42 6.24 -11.19 -1.30
CA LYS A 42 4.89 -11.75 -1.35
C LYS A 42 4.27 -11.83 0.04
N MET A 43 5.05 -12.22 1.04
CA MET A 43 4.58 -12.24 2.42
C MET A 43 4.15 -10.85 2.89
N LYS A 44 4.93 -9.84 2.59
CA LYS A 44 4.58 -8.46 2.92
C LYS A 44 3.31 -8.00 2.22
N LEU A 45 3.15 -8.39 0.96
CA LEU A 45 1.96 -8.06 0.18
C LEU A 45 0.70 -8.71 0.75
N MET A 46 0.82 -9.94 1.27
CA MET A 46 -0.31 -10.70 1.80
C MET A 46 -0.66 -10.37 3.25
N GLU A 47 0.22 -9.66 3.98
CA GLU A 47 -0.02 -9.34 5.38
C GLU A 47 -1.37 -8.67 5.67
N PRO A 48 -1.77 -7.59 4.96
CA PRO A 48 -3.06 -6.98 5.25
C PRO A 48 -4.23 -7.92 4.98
N LEU A 49 -4.11 -8.80 3.99
CA LEU A 49 -5.15 -9.77 3.70
C LEU A 49 -5.31 -10.78 4.83
N LEU A 50 -4.20 -11.25 5.39
CA LEU A 50 -4.24 -12.20 6.49
C LEU A 50 -4.74 -11.56 7.79
N LEU A 51 -4.40 -10.31 8.04
CA LEU A 51 -4.85 -9.59 9.23
C LEU A 51 -6.35 -9.34 9.20
N ILE A 52 -6.86 -8.96 8.03
CA ILE A 52 -8.29 -8.67 7.88
C ILE A 52 -9.11 -9.95 7.95
N GLY A 53 -8.62 -11.04 7.37
CA GLY A 53 -9.26 -12.33 7.40
C GLY A 53 -10.03 -12.66 6.13
N GLU A 54 -10.19 -13.95 5.86
CA GLU A 54 -10.84 -14.43 4.64
C GLU A 54 -12.33 -14.09 4.60
N ASP A 55 -13.00 -14.08 5.75
CA ASP A 55 -14.44 -13.79 5.81
C ASP A 55 -14.76 -12.42 5.24
N VAL A 56 -13.91 -11.44 5.49
CA VAL A 56 -14.06 -10.09 4.98
C VAL A 56 -13.62 -10.01 3.52
N MET A 57 -12.46 -10.56 3.22
CA MET A 57 -11.87 -10.43 1.88
C MET A 57 -12.66 -11.19 0.82
N ASN A 58 -13.32 -12.28 1.19
CA ASN A 58 -14.14 -13.05 0.25
C ASN A 58 -15.40 -12.32 -0.21
N LYS A 59 -15.75 -11.24 0.44
CA LYS A 59 -16.90 -10.41 0.07
C LYS A 59 -16.54 -9.22 -0.80
N LEU A 60 -15.28 -9.03 -1.09
CA LEU A 60 -14.78 -7.85 -1.80
C LEU A 60 -13.97 -8.23 -3.02
N ASN A 61 -14.13 -7.47 -4.09
CA ASN A 61 -13.25 -7.54 -5.25
C ASN A 61 -12.34 -6.33 -5.24
N LEU A 62 -11.04 -6.56 -5.42
CA LEU A 62 -10.05 -5.50 -5.44
C LEU A 62 -9.35 -5.47 -6.80
N ARG A 63 -9.33 -4.29 -7.42
CA ARG A 63 -8.53 -4.03 -8.61
C ARG A 63 -7.46 -3.04 -8.22
N ILE A 64 -6.22 -3.43 -8.41
CA ILE A 64 -5.07 -2.64 -7.97
C ILE A 64 -4.25 -2.24 -9.18
N ARG A 65 -3.92 -0.95 -9.25
CA ARG A 65 -2.98 -0.43 -10.24
C ARG A 65 -1.85 0.25 -9.49
N VAL A 66 -0.62 -0.04 -9.91
CA VAL A 66 0.56 0.54 -9.27
C VAL A 66 1.51 1.04 -10.36
N ASN A 67 2.15 2.17 -10.12
CA ASN A 67 3.18 2.69 -10.99
C ASN A 67 4.17 3.55 -10.18
N GLY A 68 5.30 3.84 -10.81
CA GLY A 68 6.34 4.65 -10.20
C GLY A 68 7.14 3.88 -9.16
N GLY A 69 8.25 4.47 -8.74
CA GLY A 69 9.11 3.93 -7.71
C GLY A 69 9.78 2.62 -8.07
N GLY A 70 10.41 2.03 -7.08
CA GLY A 70 11.07 0.74 -7.21
C GLY A 70 10.16 -0.40 -6.80
N HIS A 71 10.65 -1.60 -7.02
CA HIS A 71 9.91 -2.84 -6.77
C HIS A 71 9.40 -2.97 -5.33
N VAL A 72 10.27 -2.74 -4.36
CA VAL A 72 9.91 -2.83 -2.93
C VAL A 72 8.93 -1.72 -2.54
N SER A 73 9.16 -0.49 -3.02
CA SER A 73 8.26 0.64 -2.73
C SER A 73 6.86 0.40 -3.27
N GLN A 74 6.75 -0.25 -4.43
CA GLN A 74 5.44 -0.60 -4.99
C GLN A 74 4.70 -1.56 -4.09
N ILE A 75 5.38 -2.56 -3.53
CA ILE A 75 4.75 -3.52 -2.60
C ILE A 75 4.23 -2.81 -1.36
N TYR A 76 5.00 -1.91 -0.77
CA TYR A 76 4.55 -1.16 0.40
C TYR A 76 3.39 -0.21 0.08
N ALA A 77 3.39 0.39 -1.10
CA ALA A 77 2.26 1.22 -1.53
C ALA A 77 0.98 0.40 -1.70
N ILE A 78 1.09 -0.80 -2.25
CA ILE A 78 -0.05 -1.71 -2.42
C ILE A 78 -0.62 -2.13 -1.06
N ARG A 79 0.24 -2.48 -0.11
CA ARG A 79 -0.20 -2.84 1.25
C ARG A 79 -1.06 -1.74 1.86
N GLN A 80 -0.58 -0.53 1.80
CA GLN A 80 -1.29 0.63 2.35
C GLN A 80 -2.62 0.84 1.64
N ALA A 81 -2.63 0.76 0.31
CA ALA A 81 -3.84 0.97 -0.48
C ALA A 81 -4.91 -0.08 -0.15
N ILE A 82 -4.53 -1.34 -0.02
CA ILE A 82 -5.46 -2.42 0.33
C ILE A 82 -6.06 -2.19 1.72
N ALA A 83 -5.24 -1.91 2.70
CA ALA A 83 -5.72 -1.69 4.06
C ALA A 83 -6.68 -0.50 4.13
N LYS A 84 -6.34 0.58 3.47
CA LYS A 84 -7.19 1.77 3.41
C LYS A 84 -8.50 1.49 2.68
N ALA A 85 -8.45 0.68 1.62
CA ALA A 85 -9.65 0.33 0.84
C ALA A 85 -10.67 -0.42 1.70
N VAL A 86 -10.22 -1.40 2.45
CA VAL A 86 -11.11 -2.19 3.31
C VAL A 86 -11.70 -1.33 4.42
N VAL A 87 -10.89 -0.51 5.07
CA VAL A 87 -11.36 0.38 6.12
C VAL A 87 -12.39 1.37 5.57
N ALA A 88 -12.13 1.97 4.40
CA ALA A 88 -13.04 2.92 3.77
C ALA A 88 -14.35 2.26 3.32
N TYR A 89 -14.27 1.03 2.80
CA TYR A 89 -15.46 0.29 2.38
C TYR A 89 -16.37 0.01 3.57
N TYR A 90 -15.81 -0.40 4.70
CA TYR A 90 -16.57 -0.67 5.90
C TYR A 90 -17.17 0.59 6.49
N GLN A 91 -16.43 1.68 6.47
CA GLN A 91 -16.96 2.97 6.94
C GLN A 91 -18.15 3.42 6.13
N LYS A 92 -18.11 3.21 4.81
CA LYS A 92 -19.15 3.74 3.90
C LYS A 92 -20.37 2.82 3.78
N TYR A 93 -20.19 1.50 3.79
CA TYR A 93 -21.24 0.57 3.39
C TYR A 93 -21.62 -0.47 4.45
N VAL A 94 -20.82 -0.65 5.48
CA VAL A 94 -21.10 -1.67 6.48
C VAL A 94 -21.41 -1.01 7.80
N ASP A 95 -20.47 -0.99 8.73
CA ASP A 95 -20.71 -0.58 10.10
C ASP A 95 -19.46 0.08 10.66
N GLU A 96 -19.67 1.16 11.40
CA GLU A 96 -18.60 1.89 12.07
C GLU A 96 -17.87 1.01 13.11
N GLU A 97 -18.61 0.15 13.80
CA GLU A 97 -18.04 -0.73 14.81
C GLU A 97 -17.11 -1.77 14.19
N ALA A 98 -17.55 -2.42 13.10
CA ALA A 98 -16.73 -3.37 12.37
C ALA A 98 -15.49 -2.70 11.77
N LYS A 99 -15.64 -1.48 11.25
CA LYS A 99 -14.52 -0.67 10.76
C LYS A 99 -13.50 -0.44 11.87
N SER A 100 -13.95 -0.08 13.06
CA SER A 100 -13.06 0.20 14.19
C SER A 100 -12.26 -1.04 14.60
N GLU A 101 -12.87 -2.21 14.56
CA GLU A 101 -12.19 -3.46 14.86
C GLU A 101 -11.08 -3.76 13.85
N ILE A 102 -11.39 -3.62 12.55
CA ILE A 102 -10.42 -3.85 11.48
C ILE A 102 -9.27 -2.86 11.58
N LYS A 103 -9.60 -1.59 11.78
CA LYS A 103 -8.61 -0.53 11.92
C LYS A 103 -7.68 -0.80 13.11
N ALA A 104 -8.22 -1.24 14.24
CA ALA A 104 -7.43 -1.57 15.42
C ALA A 104 -6.46 -2.72 15.15
N LYS A 105 -6.90 -3.76 14.46
CA LYS A 105 -6.04 -4.89 14.08
C LYS A 105 -4.88 -4.44 13.20
N LEU A 106 -5.17 -3.62 12.20
CA LEU A 106 -4.15 -3.14 11.25
C LEU A 106 -3.15 -2.23 11.95
N MET A 107 -3.62 -1.28 12.76
CA MET A 107 -2.74 -0.36 13.47
C MET A 107 -1.90 -1.07 14.54
N GLY A 108 -2.45 -2.09 15.17
CA GLY A 108 -1.72 -2.87 16.16
C GLY A 108 -0.59 -3.70 15.57
N TYR A 109 -0.74 -4.13 14.33
CA TYR A 109 0.31 -4.88 13.64
C TYR A 109 1.36 -3.94 13.04
N ASP A 110 0.93 -2.96 12.26
CA ASP A 110 1.84 -2.03 11.59
C ASP A 110 1.10 -0.73 11.28
N ARG A 111 1.55 0.35 11.89
CA ARG A 111 0.95 1.66 11.68
C ARG A 111 1.04 2.11 10.22
N THR A 112 2.09 1.71 9.50
CA THR A 112 2.29 2.13 8.11
C THR A 112 1.29 1.52 7.13
N LEU A 113 0.48 0.55 7.57
CA LEU A 113 -0.62 0.04 6.74
C LEU A 113 -1.70 1.11 6.49
N LEU A 114 -1.88 2.04 7.42
CA LEU A 114 -2.92 3.06 7.30
C LEU A 114 -2.37 4.48 7.21
N VAL A 115 -1.17 4.72 7.75
CA VAL A 115 -0.56 6.04 7.76
C VAL A 115 0.62 6.06 6.79
N ALA A 116 0.62 7.01 5.88
CA ALA A 116 1.68 7.13 4.88
C ALA A 116 3.01 7.49 5.52
N ASP A 117 4.09 6.90 5.02
CA ASP A 117 5.44 7.26 5.41
C ASP A 117 5.80 8.59 4.75
N PRO A 118 6.14 9.64 5.51
CA PRO A 118 6.41 10.95 4.93
C PRO A 118 7.81 11.08 4.32
N ARG A 119 8.67 10.07 4.48
CA ARG A 119 10.04 10.16 3.99
C ARG A 119 10.09 10.31 2.47
N ARG A 120 10.87 11.27 2.01
CA ARG A 120 11.09 11.53 0.59
C ARG A 120 12.58 11.77 0.36
N MET A 121 13.01 11.60 -0.88
CA MET A 121 14.38 11.88 -1.25
C MET A 121 14.67 13.38 -1.09
N GLU A 122 15.74 13.69 -0.37
CA GLU A 122 16.22 15.06 -0.26
C GLU A 122 16.94 15.43 -1.56
N PRO A 123 16.62 16.57 -2.17
CA PRO A 123 17.28 16.98 -3.42
C PRO A 123 18.77 17.22 -3.22
N LYS A 124 19.56 16.88 -4.21
CA LYS A 124 20.97 17.25 -4.21
C LYS A 124 21.10 18.76 -4.39
N LYS A 125 22.16 19.33 -3.84
CA LYS A 125 22.48 20.76 -4.00
C LYS A 125 23.71 20.90 -4.88
N PHE A 126 23.91 22.09 -5.41
CA PHE A 126 25.13 22.36 -6.19
C PHE A 126 26.38 22.24 -5.31
N GLY A 127 27.50 21.93 -5.91
CA GLY A 127 28.75 21.74 -5.19
C GLY A 127 28.94 20.35 -4.59
N GLY A 128 28.01 19.44 -4.85
CA GLY A 128 28.08 18.07 -4.36
C GLY A 128 27.34 17.11 -5.25
N ARG A 129 27.57 15.82 -5.02
CA ARG A 129 26.91 14.76 -5.77
C ARG A 129 25.62 14.28 -5.11
N GLY A 130 25.41 14.68 -3.87
CA GLY A 130 24.23 14.29 -3.10
C GLY A 130 23.68 15.47 -2.29
N ALA A 131 22.68 15.16 -1.48
CA ALA A 131 22.00 16.18 -0.69
C ALA A 131 22.90 16.82 0.35
N ARG A 132 23.82 16.04 0.91
CA ARG A 132 24.69 16.48 2.02
C ARG A 132 26.17 16.26 1.76
N VAL A 133 26.50 15.54 0.70
CA VAL A 133 27.88 15.21 0.35
C VAL A 133 28.44 16.31 -0.53
N ARG A 134 29.65 16.76 -0.22
CA ARG A 134 30.39 17.72 -1.04
C ARG A 134 31.37 16.98 -1.94
N ARG A 135 31.69 17.59 -3.07
CA ARG A 135 32.72 17.05 -3.95
C ARG A 135 34.09 17.20 -3.29
N GLN A 136 35.00 16.30 -3.66
CA GLN A 136 36.36 16.34 -3.16
C GLN A 136 37.01 17.69 -3.52
N MET A 137 37.65 18.29 -2.55
CA MET A 137 38.38 19.54 -2.75
C MET A 137 39.72 19.28 -3.44
N SER A 138 40.14 20.24 -4.25
CA SER A 138 41.45 20.24 -4.85
C SER A 138 42.20 21.50 -4.39
N TYR A 139 43.38 21.31 -3.81
CA TYR A 139 44.17 22.37 -3.23
C TYR A 139 45.35 22.79 -4.09
N ARG A 140 45.27 22.52 -5.35
CA ARG A 140 46.36 22.82 -6.25
C ARG A 140 46.19 24.15 -6.96
#